data_c2ad1305eaaadbd29d71046c527edcc8
#
_entry.id   c2ad1305eaaadbd29d71046c527edcc8
#
_cell.length_a   1.000
_cell.length_b   1.000
_cell.length_c   1.000
_cell.angle_alpha   90.00
_cell.angle_beta   90.00
_cell.angle_gamma   90.00
#
_symmetry.space_group_name_H-M   'P 1'
#
loop_
_entity.id
_entity.type
_entity.pdbx_description
1 polymer ?
#
loop_
_entity_poly.entity_id
_entity_poly.type
_entity_poly.pdbx_seq_one_letter_code
_entity_poly.pdbx_strand_id
1 'polypeptide(L)'
;MSDFPVSRPLPVSRETLNLGGARLIAVANQKGGVGKTTTAINLGTALAAVGERVLVIDLDPQGNASTGLGVSQQARECSIYEVLMGEADLAQAVQASSIPGLSVLPSSVDLSGAELELINLPRRNFRLRDMLLQSAQAGQLPFSYILIDCPPALSLLTINALAAADSILVPLQCEFFALEGLSQLLRTVDMVRDTLNPLLEIQGIVLTMFDSRNNLSDQVALDVRGFLGKKVYDTVIPRNVRVSEAPSYGKPVLIYDMHCAGSRAYIKLAGEILRQERQAKAA
;
A
#
# COMPACT_ATOMS: atom_id res chain seq x y z
N MET A 1 24.64 7.51 36.06
CA MET A 1 24.69 7.13 34.65
C MET A 1 24.43 5.64 34.62
N SER A 2 23.20 5.23 34.38
CA SER A 2 22.79 3.82 34.31
C SER A 2 22.56 3.48 32.84
N ASP A 3 23.50 2.67 32.32
CA ASP A 3 23.37 2.08 30.99
C ASP A 3 22.17 1.13 30.98
N PHE A 4 21.09 1.52 30.31
CA PHE A 4 20.06 0.58 29.92
C PHE A 4 20.55 -0.16 28.67
N PRO A 5 20.63 -1.51 28.71
CA PRO A 5 20.97 -2.26 27.53
C PRO A 5 19.85 -2.11 26.50
N VAL A 6 20.15 -1.46 25.39
CA VAL A 6 19.31 -1.48 24.20
C VAL A 6 19.32 -2.91 23.67
N SER A 7 18.28 -3.67 23.99
CA SER A 7 18.10 -5.02 23.43
C SER A 7 17.97 -4.88 21.92
N ARG A 8 18.98 -5.32 21.18
CA ARG A 8 18.88 -5.47 19.72
C ARG A 8 17.66 -6.34 19.41
N PRO A 9 16.75 -5.90 18.53
CA PRO A 9 15.69 -6.78 18.06
C PRO A 9 16.31 -7.99 17.39
N LEU A 10 15.82 -9.18 17.74
CA LEU A 10 16.27 -10.43 17.14
C LEU A 10 16.07 -10.36 15.62
N PRO A 11 17.02 -10.87 14.81
CA PRO A 11 16.86 -10.91 13.37
C PRO A 11 15.62 -11.76 13.04
N VAL A 12 14.67 -11.14 12.35
CA VAL A 12 13.45 -11.78 11.90
C VAL A 12 13.78 -12.61 10.68
N SER A 13 13.77 -13.94 10.81
CA SER A 13 13.90 -14.82 9.64
C SER A 13 12.65 -14.75 8.77
N ARG A 14 12.78 -15.01 7.46
CA ARG A 14 11.67 -15.04 6.49
C ARG A 14 10.55 -16.01 6.91
N GLU A 15 10.90 -17.05 7.65
CA GLU A 15 9.97 -18.06 8.20
C GLU A 15 9.04 -17.48 9.28
N THR A 16 9.43 -16.40 9.97
CA THR A 16 8.62 -15.77 11.01
C THR A 16 7.49 -14.87 10.47
N LEU A 17 7.48 -14.59 9.15
CA LEU A 17 6.41 -13.83 8.47
C LEU A 17 5.52 -14.72 7.61
N ASN A 18 5.25 -15.95 8.05
CA ASN A 18 4.30 -16.80 7.32
C ASN A 18 2.87 -16.31 7.52
N LEU A 19 2.46 -15.38 6.67
CA LEU A 19 1.10 -14.85 6.59
C LEU A 19 0.18 -15.72 5.72
N GLY A 20 0.35 -17.05 5.78
CA GLY A 20 -0.48 -17.98 5.00
C GLY A 20 -0.26 -17.89 3.48
N GLY A 21 0.88 -17.31 3.04
CA GLY A 21 1.19 -17.12 1.64
C GLY A 21 0.69 -15.81 1.03
N ALA A 22 0.04 -14.93 1.83
CA ALA A 22 -0.36 -13.60 1.37
C ALA A 22 0.87 -12.73 1.05
N ARG A 23 0.81 -11.99 -0.06
CA ARG A 23 1.81 -10.99 -0.44
C ARG A 23 1.39 -9.61 0.07
N LEU A 24 2.18 -9.01 0.97
CA LEU A 24 1.93 -7.68 1.53
C LEU A 24 2.69 -6.62 0.76
N ILE A 25 1.97 -5.65 0.19
CA ILE A 25 2.54 -4.54 -0.58
C ILE A 25 2.09 -3.22 0.03
N ALA A 26 3.02 -2.45 0.59
CA ALA A 26 2.76 -1.08 1.01
C ALA A 26 2.77 -0.15 -0.21
N VAL A 27 1.69 0.61 -0.42
CA VAL A 27 1.61 1.62 -1.47
C VAL A 27 1.94 2.97 -0.84
N ALA A 28 3.20 3.40 -0.98
CA ALA A 28 3.71 4.55 -0.22
C ALA A 28 4.52 5.52 -1.08
N ASN A 29 4.39 6.79 -0.74
CA ASN A 29 5.23 7.90 -1.19
C ASN A 29 4.99 9.08 -0.23
N GLN A 30 6.06 9.79 0.13
CA GLN A 30 5.98 10.93 1.06
C GLN A 30 5.24 12.12 0.46
N LYS A 31 5.16 12.21 -0.87
CA LYS A 31 4.45 13.28 -1.53
C LYS A 31 2.94 13.03 -1.56
N GLY A 32 2.17 14.04 -1.21
CA GLY A 32 0.71 14.05 -1.36
C GLY A 32 0.29 14.11 -2.84
N GLY A 33 -0.88 13.54 -3.16
CA GLY A 33 -1.46 13.67 -4.50
C GLY A 33 -0.83 12.85 -5.62
N VAL A 34 0.16 12.00 -5.36
CA VAL A 34 0.85 11.19 -6.40
C VAL A 34 0.07 9.94 -6.84
N GLY A 35 -1.13 9.71 -6.32
CA GLY A 35 -1.99 8.59 -6.69
C GLY A 35 -1.78 7.32 -5.88
N LYS A 36 -1.32 7.38 -4.61
CA LYS A 36 -1.21 6.22 -3.71
C LYS A 36 -2.54 5.49 -3.56
N THR A 37 -3.53 6.17 -3.00
CA THR A 37 -4.89 5.66 -2.79
C THR A 37 -5.52 5.16 -4.08
N THR A 38 -5.40 5.94 -5.14
CA THR A 38 -5.89 5.58 -6.47
C THR A 38 -5.23 4.28 -6.96
N THR A 39 -3.93 4.11 -6.72
CA THR A 39 -3.21 2.90 -7.10
C THR A 39 -3.64 1.71 -6.23
N ALA A 40 -3.75 1.86 -4.92
CA ALA A 40 -4.20 0.80 -4.01
C ALA A 40 -5.59 0.26 -4.41
N ILE A 41 -6.56 1.17 -4.63
CA ILE A 41 -7.92 0.82 -5.05
C ILE A 41 -7.93 0.08 -6.39
N ASN A 42 -7.31 0.66 -7.41
CA ASN A 42 -7.45 0.17 -8.78
C ASN A 42 -6.56 -1.04 -9.09
N LEU A 43 -5.38 -1.12 -8.49
CA LEU A 43 -4.54 -2.32 -8.53
C LEU A 43 -5.24 -3.47 -7.79
N GLY A 44 -5.79 -3.22 -6.59
CA GLY A 44 -6.55 -4.21 -5.84
C GLY A 44 -7.73 -4.76 -6.65
N THR A 45 -8.48 -3.86 -7.31
CA THR A 45 -9.58 -4.24 -8.19
C THR A 45 -9.10 -5.06 -9.40
N ALA A 46 -7.98 -4.68 -10.02
CA ALA A 46 -7.42 -5.40 -11.16
C ALA A 46 -6.90 -6.79 -10.78
N LEU A 47 -6.30 -6.94 -9.60
CA LEU A 47 -5.88 -8.25 -9.07
C LEU A 47 -7.09 -9.14 -8.76
N ALA A 48 -8.14 -8.59 -8.14
CA ALA A 48 -9.38 -9.32 -7.88
C ALA A 48 -10.07 -9.77 -9.17
N ALA A 49 -10.04 -8.94 -10.21
CA ALA A 49 -10.62 -9.26 -11.51
C ALA A 49 -9.95 -10.46 -12.23
N VAL A 50 -8.72 -10.80 -11.86
CA VAL A 50 -8.02 -11.99 -12.38
C VAL A 50 -8.07 -13.19 -11.42
N GLY A 51 -8.91 -13.13 -10.40
CA GLY A 51 -9.20 -14.22 -9.48
C GLY A 51 -8.36 -14.24 -8.19
N GLU A 52 -7.56 -13.22 -7.93
CA GLU A 52 -6.85 -13.09 -6.66
C GLU A 52 -7.81 -12.65 -5.53
N ARG A 53 -7.55 -13.12 -4.32
CA ARG A 53 -8.26 -12.65 -3.11
C ARG A 53 -7.48 -11.51 -2.50
N VAL A 54 -8.05 -10.33 -2.52
CA VAL A 54 -7.35 -9.08 -2.18
C VAL A 54 -7.96 -8.42 -0.95
N LEU A 55 -7.12 -7.96 -0.04
CA LEU A 55 -7.46 -7.03 1.03
C LEU A 55 -6.79 -5.69 0.76
N VAL A 56 -7.55 -4.61 0.80
CA VAL A 56 -7.00 -3.24 0.88
C VAL A 56 -7.11 -2.77 2.32
N ILE A 57 -5.99 -2.43 2.93
CA ILE A 57 -5.93 -1.79 4.25
C ILE A 57 -5.78 -0.29 4.02
N ASP A 58 -6.77 0.49 4.44
CA ASP A 58 -6.74 1.94 4.40
C ASP A 58 -6.08 2.47 5.67
N LEU A 59 -4.82 2.90 5.57
CA LEU A 59 -4.04 3.39 6.71
C LEU A 59 -3.93 4.93 6.72
N ASP A 60 -4.66 5.61 5.83
CA ASP A 60 -4.75 7.07 5.82
C ASP A 60 -5.99 7.52 6.63
N PRO A 61 -5.83 8.37 7.67
CA PRO A 61 -6.95 8.89 8.44
C PRO A 61 -8.04 9.59 7.61
N GLN A 62 -7.70 10.03 6.40
CA GLN A 62 -8.69 10.61 5.47
C GLN A 62 -9.70 9.60 4.94
N GLY A 63 -9.41 8.29 5.01
CA GLY A 63 -10.32 7.23 4.63
C GLY A 63 -10.69 7.22 3.14
N ASN A 64 -9.79 7.69 2.28
CA ASN A 64 -10.05 7.84 0.85
C ASN A 64 -10.12 6.49 0.13
N ALA A 65 -9.34 5.48 0.54
CA ALA A 65 -9.44 4.14 -0.02
C ALA A 65 -10.77 3.48 0.37
N SER A 66 -11.19 3.64 1.61
CA SER A 66 -12.48 3.17 2.12
C SER A 66 -13.64 3.77 1.32
N THR A 67 -13.66 5.09 1.13
CA THR A 67 -14.66 5.80 0.32
C THR A 67 -14.65 5.32 -1.13
N GLY A 68 -13.48 5.21 -1.74
CA GLY A 68 -13.33 4.80 -3.13
C GLY A 68 -13.70 3.33 -3.39
N LEU A 69 -13.77 2.50 -2.34
CA LEU A 69 -14.27 1.13 -2.36
C LEU A 69 -15.73 1.01 -1.92
N GLY A 70 -16.42 2.13 -1.71
CA GLY A 70 -17.85 2.18 -1.42
C GLY A 70 -18.22 2.02 0.05
N VAL A 71 -17.26 2.08 0.99
CA VAL A 71 -17.54 2.04 2.42
C VAL A 71 -17.84 3.45 2.91
N SER A 72 -19.09 3.70 3.27
CA SER A 72 -19.52 5.01 3.80
C SER A 72 -18.93 5.25 5.20
N GLN A 73 -18.86 6.53 5.62
CA GLN A 73 -18.35 6.86 6.97
C GLN A 73 -19.18 6.20 8.08
N GLN A 74 -20.50 6.10 7.92
CA GLN A 74 -21.39 5.46 8.88
C GLN A 74 -21.14 3.94 9.01
N ALA A 75 -20.56 3.30 8.00
CA ALA A 75 -20.26 1.87 8.01
C ALA A 75 -18.86 1.55 8.59
N ARG A 76 -18.14 2.52 9.14
CA ARG A 76 -16.78 2.37 9.67
C ARG A 76 -16.74 2.35 11.21
N GLU A 77 -17.75 1.77 11.85
CA GLU A 77 -17.81 1.64 13.31
C GLU A 77 -16.67 0.80 13.88
N CYS A 78 -16.18 -0.18 13.11
CA CYS A 78 -14.96 -0.92 13.39
C CYS A 78 -13.99 -0.73 12.22
N SER A 79 -12.81 -0.25 12.50
CA SER A 79 -11.83 0.19 11.51
C SER A 79 -10.42 -0.30 11.86
N ILE A 80 -9.44 0.07 11.07
CA ILE A 80 -8.02 -0.20 11.37
C ILE A 80 -7.58 0.43 12.70
N TYR A 81 -8.25 1.49 13.18
CA TYR A 81 -7.94 2.11 14.47
C TYR A 81 -8.13 1.12 15.62
N GLU A 82 -9.33 0.53 15.76
CA GLU A 82 -9.65 -0.43 16.83
C GLU A 82 -8.72 -1.66 16.76
N VAL A 83 -8.37 -2.08 15.56
CA VAL A 83 -7.47 -3.23 15.36
C VAL A 83 -6.04 -2.88 15.80
N LEU A 84 -5.51 -1.69 15.49
CA LEU A 84 -4.18 -1.25 15.92
C LEU A 84 -4.12 -1.03 17.43
N MET A 85 -5.20 -0.56 18.06
CA MET A 85 -5.30 -0.43 19.51
C MET A 85 -5.43 -1.79 20.21
N GLY A 86 -5.87 -2.83 19.53
CA GLY A 86 -6.12 -4.16 20.07
C GLY A 86 -7.50 -4.28 20.71
N GLU A 87 -8.43 -3.44 20.29
CA GLU A 87 -9.83 -3.38 20.75
C GLU A 87 -10.75 -4.25 19.89
N ALA A 88 -10.30 -4.61 18.68
CA ALA A 88 -11.00 -5.49 17.75
C ALA A 88 -10.05 -6.42 16.99
N ASP A 89 -10.57 -7.59 16.59
CA ASP A 89 -9.88 -8.49 15.71
C ASP A 89 -10.01 -8.05 14.24
N LEU A 90 -9.04 -8.43 13.41
CA LEU A 90 -9.05 -8.15 11.97
C LEU A 90 -10.37 -8.61 11.30
N ALA A 91 -10.84 -9.80 11.65
CA ALA A 91 -12.05 -10.39 11.06
C ALA A 91 -13.32 -9.57 11.36
N GLN A 92 -13.36 -8.83 12.47
CA GLN A 92 -14.48 -7.95 12.83
C GLN A 92 -14.49 -6.66 12.02
N ALA A 93 -13.29 -6.14 11.68
CA ALA A 93 -13.14 -4.87 11.00
C ALA A 93 -13.12 -4.99 9.46
N VAL A 94 -12.74 -6.16 8.92
CA VAL A 94 -12.70 -6.37 7.46
C VAL A 94 -14.10 -6.44 6.90
N GLN A 95 -14.35 -5.65 5.85
CA GLN A 95 -15.61 -5.59 5.13
C GLN A 95 -15.44 -6.06 3.69
N ALA A 96 -16.44 -6.79 3.17
CA ALA A 96 -16.51 -7.10 1.75
C ALA A 96 -16.84 -5.84 0.95
N SER A 97 -16.12 -5.58 -0.12
CA SER A 97 -16.48 -4.52 -1.06
C SER A 97 -17.57 -5.00 -2.05
N SER A 98 -18.05 -4.08 -2.89
CA SER A 98 -18.95 -4.45 -3.99
C SER A 98 -18.26 -5.24 -5.12
N ILE A 99 -16.93 -5.44 -5.02
CA ILE A 99 -16.12 -6.11 -6.03
C ILE A 99 -15.84 -7.53 -5.55
N PRO A 100 -16.26 -8.57 -6.30
CA PRO A 100 -15.97 -9.96 -5.94
C PRO A 100 -14.47 -10.21 -5.74
N GLY A 101 -14.10 -10.85 -4.64
CA GLY A 101 -12.70 -11.13 -4.31
C GLY A 101 -11.91 -9.98 -3.70
N LEU A 102 -12.52 -8.79 -3.52
CA LEU A 102 -11.89 -7.63 -2.90
C LEU A 102 -12.59 -7.29 -1.58
N SER A 103 -11.81 -7.24 -0.51
CA SER A 103 -12.23 -6.77 0.82
C SER A 103 -11.46 -5.50 1.19
N VAL A 104 -11.97 -4.76 2.16
CA VAL A 104 -11.34 -3.55 2.70
C VAL A 104 -11.34 -3.59 4.22
N LEU A 105 -10.21 -3.22 4.81
CA LEU A 105 -10.12 -2.83 6.21
C LEU A 105 -10.16 -1.31 6.24
N PRO A 106 -11.30 -0.71 6.65
CA PRO A 106 -11.52 0.71 6.49
C PRO A 106 -10.75 1.54 7.51
N SER A 107 -10.52 2.80 7.18
CA SER A 107 -10.03 3.84 8.07
C SER A 107 -11.16 4.69 8.63
N SER A 108 -11.00 5.18 9.85
CA SER A 108 -11.87 6.18 10.48
C SER A 108 -11.09 7.47 10.80
N VAL A 109 -11.81 8.52 11.17
CA VAL A 109 -11.21 9.79 11.60
C VAL A 109 -10.41 9.63 12.89
N ASP A 110 -10.74 8.62 13.72
CA ASP A 110 -10.07 8.33 14.99
C ASP A 110 -8.62 7.91 14.78
N LEU A 111 -8.30 7.36 13.60
CA LEU A 111 -6.93 7.03 13.22
C LEU A 111 -5.99 8.26 13.24
N SER A 112 -6.53 9.49 13.14
CA SER A 112 -5.73 10.71 13.31
C SER A 112 -5.15 10.85 14.72
N GLY A 113 -5.83 10.34 15.74
CA GLY A 113 -5.38 10.29 17.12
C GLY A 113 -4.44 9.12 17.43
N ALA A 114 -4.53 8.07 16.63
CA ALA A 114 -3.82 6.81 16.85
C ALA A 114 -2.30 6.98 17.03
N GLU A 115 -1.67 7.93 16.34
CA GLU A 115 -0.23 8.14 16.46
C GLU A 115 0.20 8.56 17.86
N LEU A 116 -0.61 9.41 18.53
CA LEU A 116 -0.33 9.85 19.91
C LEU A 116 -0.52 8.69 20.90
N GLU A 117 -1.48 7.83 20.67
CA GLU A 117 -1.77 6.68 21.52
C GLU A 117 -0.76 5.56 21.30
N LEU A 118 -0.45 5.24 20.04
CA LEU A 118 0.54 4.24 19.66
C LEU A 118 1.93 4.51 20.25
N ILE A 119 2.33 5.78 20.41
CA ILE A 119 3.64 6.16 20.98
C ILE A 119 3.88 5.48 22.33
N ASN A 120 2.83 5.33 23.13
CA ASN A 120 2.88 4.77 24.47
C ASN A 120 2.70 3.24 24.51
N LEU A 121 2.33 2.63 23.41
CA LEU A 121 2.10 1.18 23.35
C LEU A 121 3.41 0.39 23.16
N PRO A 122 3.52 -0.79 23.78
CA PRO A 122 4.61 -1.71 23.50
C PRO A 122 4.60 -2.11 22.02
N ARG A 123 5.79 -2.30 21.46
CA ARG A 123 5.97 -2.70 20.05
C ARG A 123 5.26 -1.79 19.03
N ARG A 124 5.14 -0.51 19.34
CA ARG A 124 4.41 0.51 18.55
C ARG A 124 4.68 0.50 17.04
N ASN A 125 5.88 0.11 16.62
CA ASN A 125 6.27 0.04 15.20
C ASN A 125 5.80 -1.25 14.51
N PHE A 126 5.29 -2.23 15.26
CA PHE A 126 4.95 -3.57 14.80
C PHE A 126 3.49 -3.96 15.03
N ARG A 127 2.63 -3.01 15.44
CA ARG A 127 1.23 -3.30 15.76
C ARG A 127 0.48 -3.93 14.58
N LEU A 128 0.60 -3.33 13.39
CA LEU A 128 -0.01 -3.86 12.16
C LEU A 128 0.53 -5.26 11.83
N ARG A 129 1.84 -5.45 11.92
CA ARG A 129 2.48 -6.74 11.67
C ARG A 129 2.02 -7.81 12.65
N ASP A 130 2.00 -7.50 13.95
CA ASP A 130 1.65 -8.44 15.00
C ASP A 130 0.17 -8.87 14.84
N MET A 131 -0.72 -7.95 14.51
CA MET A 131 -2.12 -8.21 14.21
C MET A 131 -2.31 -9.12 13.00
N LEU A 132 -1.60 -8.85 11.89
CA LEU A 132 -1.65 -9.69 10.68
C LEU A 132 -1.13 -11.11 10.95
N LEU A 133 -0.05 -11.25 11.72
CA LEU A 133 0.50 -12.54 12.13
C LEU A 133 -0.50 -13.33 13.00
N GLN A 134 -1.11 -12.68 13.97
CA GLN A 134 -2.13 -13.29 14.82
C GLN A 134 -3.32 -13.79 14.00
N SER A 135 -3.81 -12.97 13.07
CA SER A 135 -4.92 -13.34 12.18
C SER A 135 -4.55 -14.49 11.25
N ALA A 136 -3.31 -14.53 10.73
CA ALA A 136 -2.83 -15.63 9.90
C ALA A 136 -2.74 -16.94 10.70
N GLN A 137 -2.24 -16.89 11.92
CA GLN A 137 -2.16 -18.06 12.82
C GLN A 137 -3.55 -18.60 13.18
N ALA A 138 -4.54 -17.71 13.29
CA ALA A 138 -5.93 -18.09 13.51
C ALA A 138 -6.66 -18.59 12.24
N GLY A 139 -5.99 -18.62 11.08
CA GLY A 139 -6.60 -19.00 9.80
C GLY A 139 -7.59 -17.97 9.25
N GLN A 140 -7.55 -16.74 9.75
CA GLN A 140 -8.47 -15.64 9.40
C GLN A 140 -7.94 -14.70 8.32
N LEU A 141 -6.87 -15.08 7.61
CA LEU A 141 -6.24 -14.27 6.57
C LEU A 141 -6.31 -14.97 5.20
N PRO A 142 -7.50 -15.12 4.60
CA PRO A 142 -7.70 -15.89 3.37
C PRO A 142 -7.34 -15.11 2.10
N PHE A 143 -6.39 -14.20 2.16
CA PHE A 143 -6.02 -13.31 1.05
C PHE A 143 -4.73 -13.79 0.38
N SER A 144 -4.63 -13.60 -0.95
CA SER A 144 -3.39 -13.80 -1.71
C SER A 144 -2.56 -12.51 -1.81
N TYR A 145 -3.26 -11.35 -1.80
CA TYR A 145 -2.64 -10.02 -1.78
C TYR A 145 -3.24 -9.15 -0.69
N ILE A 146 -2.38 -8.41 0.00
CA ILE A 146 -2.77 -7.35 0.93
C ILE A 146 -2.07 -6.06 0.48
N LEU A 147 -2.85 -5.06 0.08
CA LEU A 147 -2.36 -3.73 -0.30
C LEU A 147 -2.61 -2.77 0.85
N ILE A 148 -1.57 -2.09 1.31
CA ILE A 148 -1.66 -1.12 2.41
C ILE A 148 -1.57 0.28 1.81
N ASP A 149 -2.68 1.04 1.80
CA ASP A 149 -2.68 2.44 1.39
C ASP A 149 -2.12 3.32 2.49
N CYS A 150 -0.95 3.91 2.27
CA CYS A 150 -0.23 4.68 3.28
C CYS A 150 -0.53 6.18 3.18
N PRO A 151 -0.60 6.89 4.34
CA PRO A 151 -0.70 8.35 4.35
C PRO A 151 0.52 9.01 3.69
N PRO A 152 0.44 10.31 3.30
CA PRO A 152 1.55 11.00 2.66
C PRO A 152 2.70 11.35 3.60
N ALA A 153 2.51 11.22 4.92
CA ALA A 153 3.54 11.50 5.90
C ALA A 153 4.37 10.27 6.23
N LEU A 154 5.64 10.47 6.58
CA LEU A 154 6.47 9.44 7.21
C LEU A 154 6.15 9.39 8.71
N SER A 155 4.97 8.97 9.03
CA SER A 155 4.43 8.88 10.37
C SER A 155 4.59 7.48 10.96
N LEU A 156 4.18 7.30 12.21
CA LEU A 156 4.19 5.99 12.87
C LEU A 156 3.28 4.97 12.15
N LEU A 157 2.21 5.43 11.51
CA LEU A 157 1.35 4.59 10.67
C LEU A 157 2.10 4.05 9.45
N THR A 158 2.82 4.92 8.72
CA THR A 158 3.64 4.51 7.58
C THR A 158 4.76 3.56 8.01
N ILE A 159 5.38 3.79 9.17
CA ILE A 159 6.39 2.86 9.75
C ILE A 159 5.75 1.50 10.04
N ASN A 160 4.54 1.43 10.57
CA ASN A 160 3.83 0.17 10.78
C ASN A 160 3.57 -0.57 9.46
N ALA A 161 3.16 0.15 8.41
CA ALA A 161 2.99 -0.44 7.07
C ALA A 161 4.29 -1.05 6.55
N LEU A 162 5.40 -0.29 6.59
CA LEU A 162 6.70 -0.74 6.08
C LEU A 162 7.32 -1.86 6.94
N ALA A 163 7.09 -1.85 8.25
CA ALA A 163 7.54 -2.92 9.14
C ALA A 163 6.77 -4.24 8.92
N ALA A 164 5.55 -4.18 8.41
CA ALA A 164 4.72 -5.34 8.10
C ALA A 164 4.89 -5.84 6.66
N ALA A 165 5.18 -4.96 5.70
CA ALA A 165 5.14 -5.27 4.27
C ALA A 165 6.31 -6.16 3.82
N ASP A 166 6.05 -7.03 2.82
CA ASP A 166 7.10 -7.71 2.06
C ASP A 166 7.80 -6.75 1.12
N SER A 167 7.03 -5.82 0.55
CA SER A 167 7.56 -4.89 -0.42
C SER A 167 6.77 -3.58 -0.47
N ILE A 168 7.42 -2.56 -1.08
CA ILE A 168 6.84 -1.26 -1.31
C ILE A 168 6.62 -1.02 -2.82
N LEU A 169 5.40 -0.66 -3.20
CA LEU A 169 5.04 -0.12 -4.50
C LEU A 169 5.02 1.41 -4.40
N VAL A 170 5.74 2.09 -5.27
CA VAL A 170 5.91 3.54 -5.23
C VAL A 170 5.22 4.20 -6.42
N PRO A 171 4.01 4.74 -6.25
CA PRO A 171 3.43 5.64 -7.23
C PRO A 171 4.23 6.96 -7.28
N LEU A 172 4.70 7.33 -8.48
CA LEU A 172 5.53 8.50 -8.71
C LEU A 172 4.93 9.36 -9.81
N GLN A 173 4.53 10.57 -9.47
CA GLN A 173 4.05 11.53 -10.46
C GLN A 173 5.23 12.09 -11.26
N CYS A 174 5.08 12.13 -12.60
CA CYS A 174 6.10 12.66 -13.52
C CYS A 174 6.14 14.18 -13.49
N GLU A 175 6.87 14.75 -12.50
CA GLU A 175 7.06 16.19 -12.32
C GLU A 175 8.47 16.51 -11.82
N PHE A 176 8.84 17.79 -11.83
CA PHE A 176 10.22 18.27 -11.64
C PHE A 176 10.91 17.72 -10.37
N PHE A 177 10.22 17.65 -9.24
CA PHE A 177 10.80 17.16 -7.98
C PHE A 177 10.65 15.64 -7.75
N ALA A 178 10.31 14.86 -8.79
CA ALA A 178 10.08 13.43 -8.66
C ALA A 178 11.29 12.67 -8.11
N LEU A 179 12.47 12.92 -8.62
CA LEU A 179 13.71 12.24 -8.21
C LEU A 179 14.16 12.61 -6.79
N GLU A 180 13.94 13.86 -6.36
CA GLU A 180 14.27 14.30 -5.00
C GLU A 180 13.38 13.57 -3.97
N GLY A 181 12.06 13.59 -4.19
CA GLY A 181 11.12 12.87 -3.32
C GLY A 181 11.36 11.36 -3.30
N LEU A 182 11.72 10.78 -4.46
CA LEU A 182 12.09 9.38 -4.57
C LEU A 182 13.35 9.06 -3.76
N SER A 183 14.41 9.87 -3.87
CA SER A 183 15.63 9.68 -3.10
C SER A 183 15.41 9.75 -1.59
N GLN A 184 14.52 10.63 -1.13
CA GLN A 184 14.14 10.72 0.28
C GLN A 184 13.39 9.46 0.73
N LEU A 185 12.46 8.95 -0.08
CA LEU A 185 11.75 7.71 0.21
C LEU A 185 12.70 6.52 0.28
N LEU A 186 13.67 6.40 -0.64
CA LEU A 186 14.66 5.32 -0.64
C LEU A 186 15.50 5.30 0.64
N ARG A 187 15.94 6.45 1.13
CA ARG A 187 16.63 6.57 2.44
C ARG A 187 15.75 6.06 3.59
N THR A 188 14.46 6.35 3.54
CA THR A 188 13.52 5.83 4.55
C THR A 188 13.39 4.32 4.48
N VAL A 189 13.31 3.76 3.28
CA VAL A 189 13.25 2.30 3.07
C VAL A 189 14.51 1.64 3.63
N ASP A 190 15.69 2.22 3.37
CA ASP A 190 16.96 1.70 3.89
C ASP A 190 17.01 1.78 5.44
N MET A 191 16.57 2.88 6.04
CA MET A 191 16.43 3.00 7.50
C MET A 191 15.50 1.93 8.10
N VAL A 192 14.35 1.67 7.46
CA VAL A 192 13.42 0.62 7.90
C VAL A 192 14.05 -0.77 7.74
N ARG A 193 14.79 -1.03 6.68
CA ARG A 193 15.53 -2.29 6.50
C ARG A 193 16.55 -2.51 7.60
N ASP A 194 17.32 -1.49 7.93
CA ASP A 194 18.40 -1.60 8.91
C ASP A 194 17.88 -1.81 10.34
N THR A 195 16.65 -1.35 10.65
CA THR A 195 16.18 -1.29 12.03
C THR A 195 14.94 -2.12 12.33
N LEU A 196 14.02 -2.30 11.37
CA LEU A 196 12.68 -2.86 11.62
C LEU A 196 12.34 -4.05 10.74
N ASN A 197 12.65 -3.99 9.43
CA ASN A 197 12.26 -5.01 8.46
C ASN A 197 13.37 -5.26 7.42
N PRO A 198 14.36 -6.10 7.73
CA PRO A 198 15.49 -6.39 6.82
C PRO A 198 15.08 -7.00 5.48
N LEU A 199 13.88 -7.54 5.38
CA LEU A 199 13.36 -8.19 4.18
C LEU A 199 12.52 -7.27 3.29
N LEU A 200 12.30 -6.02 3.70
CA LEU A 200 11.52 -5.06 2.91
C LEU A 200 12.18 -4.83 1.54
N GLU A 201 11.48 -5.14 0.48
CA GLU A 201 11.93 -4.94 -0.89
C GLU A 201 11.22 -3.77 -1.57
N ILE A 202 11.84 -3.22 -2.63
CA ILE A 202 11.15 -2.33 -3.54
C ILE A 202 10.50 -3.21 -4.60
N GLN A 203 9.16 -3.32 -4.56
CA GLN A 203 8.37 -4.02 -5.56
C GLN A 203 8.55 -3.37 -6.93
N GLY A 204 8.44 -2.05 -6.96
CA GLY A 204 8.66 -1.26 -8.16
C GLY A 204 8.12 0.15 -8.04
N ILE A 205 8.46 0.96 -9.04
CA ILE A 205 7.97 2.33 -9.20
C ILE A 205 6.98 2.36 -10.36
N VAL A 206 5.76 2.87 -10.13
CA VAL A 206 4.77 3.10 -11.16
C VAL A 206 4.65 4.59 -11.43
N LEU A 207 4.93 4.99 -12.67
CA LEU A 207 4.78 6.37 -13.10
C LEU A 207 3.30 6.71 -13.25
N THR A 208 2.85 7.76 -12.56
CA THR A 208 1.44 8.16 -12.48
C THR A 208 1.21 9.53 -13.09
N MET A 209 -0.04 9.81 -13.44
CA MET A 209 -0.47 11.08 -14.05
C MET A 209 0.40 11.46 -15.25
N PHE A 210 0.88 10.46 -15.97
CA PHE A 210 1.72 10.63 -17.13
C PHE A 210 0.94 11.35 -18.23
N ASP A 211 1.48 12.44 -18.75
CA ASP A 211 0.91 13.19 -19.89
C ASP A 211 1.91 13.20 -21.05
N SER A 212 1.65 12.36 -22.05
CA SER A 212 2.49 12.24 -23.25
C SER A 212 2.58 13.51 -24.12
N ARG A 213 1.78 14.53 -23.81
CA ARG A 213 1.85 15.84 -24.48
C ARG A 213 2.83 16.78 -23.79
N ASN A 214 3.35 16.38 -22.62
CA ASN A 214 4.25 17.19 -21.82
C ASN A 214 5.67 16.58 -21.82
N ASN A 215 6.60 17.26 -22.49
CA ASN A 215 8.01 16.85 -22.59
C ASN A 215 8.67 16.63 -21.21
N LEU A 216 8.21 17.35 -20.16
CA LEU A 216 8.70 17.14 -18.81
C LEU A 216 8.35 15.72 -18.29
N SER A 217 7.16 15.23 -18.61
CA SER A 217 6.78 13.86 -18.21
C SER A 217 7.68 12.81 -18.86
N ASP A 218 8.01 12.97 -20.13
CA ASP A 218 8.93 12.08 -20.83
C ASP A 218 10.36 12.15 -20.26
N GLN A 219 10.85 13.37 -20.00
CA GLN A 219 12.19 13.56 -19.43
C GLN A 219 12.28 12.92 -18.04
N VAL A 220 11.31 13.18 -17.15
CA VAL A 220 11.28 12.59 -15.81
C VAL A 220 11.20 11.07 -15.89
N ALA A 221 10.39 10.51 -16.80
CA ALA A 221 10.30 9.08 -17.02
C ALA A 221 11.63 8.46 -17.44
N LEU A 222 12.36 9.11 -18.34
CA LEU A 222 13.71 8.70 -18.78
C LEU A 222 14.71 8.74 -17.63
N ASP A 223 14.72 9.83 -16.86
CA ASP A 223 15.63 10.01 -15.73
C ASP A 223 15.39 8.96 -14.63
N VAL A 224 14.12 8.72 -14.26
CA VAL A 224 13.74 7.70 -13.27
C VAL A 224 14.10 6.30 -13.75
N ARG A 225 13.86 5.98 -15.03
CA ARG A 225 14.24 4.70 -15.63
C ARG A 225 15.77 4.54 -15.72
N GLY A 226 16.49 5.62 -16.02
CA GLY A 226 17.95 5.63 -16.02
C GLY A 226 18.55 5.38 -14.64
N PHE A 227 17.92 5.91 -13.59
CA PHE A 227 18.39 5.76 -12.20
C PHE A 227 18.05 4.41 -11.57
N LEU A 228 16.83 3.86 -11.80
CA LEU A 228 16.31 2.66 -11.13
C LEU A 228 16.17 1.44 -12.04
N GLY A 229 16.37 1.62 -13.34
CA GLY A 229 16.36 0.51 -14.30
C GLY A 229 15.10 -0.35 -14.22
N LYS A 230 15.29 -1.65 -14.04
CA LYS A 230 14.22 -2.67 -13.98
C LYS A 230 13.23 -2.52 -12.81
N LYS A 231 13.51 -1.65 -11.84
CA LYS A 231 12.58 -1.35 -10.75
C LYS A 231 11.43 -0.44 -11.19
N VAL A 232 11.50 0.20 -12.37
CA VAL A 232 10.42 1.04 -12.91
C VAL A 232 9.57 0.20 -13.84
N TYR A 233 8.27 0.11 -13.55
CA TYR A 233 7.33 -0.61 -14.40
C TYR A 233 7.28 -0.03 -15.82
N ASP A 234 7.13 -0.89 -16.83
CA ASP A 234 6.91 -0.46 -18.20
C ASP A 234 5.57 0.25 -18.33
N THR A 235 4.58 -0.24 -17.59
CA THR A 235 3.25 0.35 -17.53
C THR A 235 3.30 1.71 -16.83
N VAL A 236 2.74 2.74 -17.49
CA VAL A 236 2.50 4.07 -16.92
C VAL A 236 1.00 4.29 -16.72
N ILE A 237 0.61 4.98 -15.66
CA ILE A 237 -0.78 5.39 -15.42
C ILE A 237 -0.98 6.79 -16.00
N PRO A 238 -1.76 6.94 -17.07
CA PRO A 238 -1.95 8.22 -17.72
C PRO A 238 -2.79 9.16 -16.84
N ARG A 239 -2.60 10.47 -17.03
CA ARG A 239 -3.55 11.46 -16.54
C ARG A 239 -4.91 11.21 -17.20
N ASN A 240 -5.94 10.93 -16.40
CA ASN A 240 -7.25 10.56 -16.91
C ASN A 240 -8.35 11.05 -15.99
N VAL A 241 -9.33 11.78 -16.53
CA VAL A 241 -10.45 12.38 -15.78
C VAL A 241 -11.30 11.30 -15.10
N ARG A 242 -11.54 10.16 -15.76
CA ARG A 242 -12.32 9.04 -15.22
C ARG A 242 -11.72 8.46 -13.95
N VAL A 243 -10.38 8.40 -13.89
CA VAL A 243 -9.66 7.96 -12.67
C VAL A 243 -9.90 8.93 -11.51
N SER A 244 -10.00 10.22 -11.78
CA SER A 244 -10.24 11.24 -10.76
C SER A 244 -11.69 11.34 -10.32
N GLU A 245 -12.64 11.04 -11.21
CA GLU A 245 -14.08 11.08 -10.95
C GLU A 245 -14.59 9.86 -10.18
N ALA A 246 -14.07 8.68 -10.49
CA ALA A 246 -14.56 7.39 -9.98
C ALA A 246 -14.72 7.34 -8.45
N PRO A 247 -13.76 7.85 -7.63
CA PRO A 247 -13.90 7.87 -6.17
C PRO A 247 -15.12 8.66 -5.66
N SER A 248 -15.55 9.71 -6.36
CA SER A 248 -16.75 10.48 -6.00
C SER A 248 -18.05 9.66 -6.08
N TYR A 249 -18.00 8.54 -6.79
CA TYR A 249 -19.10 7.59 -6.92
C TYR A 249 -18.89 6.34 -6.03
N GLY A 250 -17.86 6.32 -5.18
CA GLY A 250 -17.51 5.17 -4.35
C GLY A 250 -17.13 3.93 -5.18
N LYS A 251 -16.55 4.12 -6.36
CA LYS A 251 -16.22 3.04 -7.30
C LYS A 251 -14.78 3.14 -7.78
N PRO A 252 -14.06 2.00 -7.90
CA PRO A 252 -12.83 1.95 -8.68
C PRO A 252 -13.06 2.33 -10.15
N VAL A 253 -12.03 2.85 -10.80
CA VAL A 253 -12.16 3.26 -12.21
C VAL A 253 -12.50 2.09 -13.13
N LEU A 254 -12.05 0.88 -12.80
CA LEU A 254 -12.36 -0.34 -13.58
C LEU A 254 -13.86 -0.65 -13.61
N ILE A 255 -14.58 -0.29 -12.54
CA ILE A 255 -16.04 -0.46 -12.45
C ILE A 255 -16.77 0.78 -13.00
N TYR A 256 -16.19 1.96 -12.82
CA TYR A 256 -16.75 3.21 -13.28
C TYR A 256 -16.73 3.36 -14.81
N ASP A 257 -15.56 3.07 -15.42
CA ASP A 257 -15.35 3.09 -16.87
C ASP A 257 -14.23 2.12 -17.25
N MET A 258 -14.58 0.86 -17.58
CA MET A 258 -13.63 -0.19 -17.92
C MET A 258 -12.84 0.11 -19.21
N HIS A 259 -13.38 0.92 -20.10
CA HIS A 259 -12.78 1.20 -21.40
C HIS A 259 -11.84 2.39 -21.41
N CYS A 260 -11.78 3.19 -20.33
CA CYS A 260 -10.87 4.33 -20.27
C CYS A 260 -9.39 3.91 -20.22
N ALA A 261 -8.50 4.83 -20.58
CA ALA A 261 -7.07 4.57 -20.60
C ALA A 261 -6.51 4.21 -19.19
N GLY A 262 -7.08 4.81 -18.13
CA GLY A 262 -6.70 4.53 -16.74
C GLY A 262 -7.00 3.09 -16.34
N SER A 263 -8.20 2.57 -16.64
CA SER A 263 -8.58 1.19 -16.34
C SER A 263 -7.66 0.19 -17.05
N ARG A 264 -7.41 0.40 -18.33
CA ARG A 264 -6.49 -0.44 -19.11
C ARG A 264 -5.07 -0.43 -18.55
N ALA A 265 -4.62 0.73 -18.05
CA ALA A 265 -3.30 0.86 -17.46
C ALA A 265 -3.19 0.07 -16.14
N TYR A 266 -4.18 0.13 -15.25
CA TYR A 266 -4.16 -0.66 -14.02
C TYR A 266 -4.26 -2.16 -14.26
N ILE A 267 -5.02 -2.62 -15.27
CA ILE A 267 -5.04 -4.03 -15.67
C ILE A 267 -3.65 -4.48 -16.17
N LYS A 268 -2.98 -3.64 -16.97
CA LYS A 268 -1.62 -3.93 -17.43
C LYS A 268 -0.63 -4.00 -16.28
N LEU A 269 -0.71 -3.04 -15.33
CA LEU A 269 0.14 -3.02 -14.15
C LEU A 269 -0.03 -4.28 -13.29
N ALA A 270 -1.27 -4.71 -13.04
CA ALA A 270 -1.53 -5.97 -12.32
C ALA A 270 -0.91 -7.17 -13.04
N GLY A 271 -1.06 -7.25 -14.36
CA GLY A 271 -0.45 -8.31 -15.17
C GLY A 271 1.09 -8.28 -15.15
N GLU A 272 1.70 -7.10 -15.05
CA GLU A 272 3.15 -6.92 -14.95
C GLU A 272 3.66 -7.38 -13.58
N ILE A 273 2.99 -7.00 -12.49
CA ILE A 273 3.31 -7.44 -11.12
C ILE A 273 3.21 -8.97 -11.02
N LEU A 274 2.11 -9.57 -11.47
CA LEU A 274 1.93 -11.02 -11.42
C LEU A 274 2.99 -11.79 -12.20
N ARG A 275 3.42 -11.27 -13.35
CA ARG A 275 4.51 -11.90 -14.13
C ARG A 275 5.85 -11.84 -13.39
N GLN A 276 6.19 -10.68 -12.80
CA GLN A 276 7.43 -10.52 -12.04
C GLN A 276 7.48 -11.46 -10.83
N GLU A 277 6.38 -11.60 -10.09
CA GLU A 277 6.31 -12.48 -8.93
C GLU A 277 6.38 -13.97 -9.29
N ARG A 278 5.76 -14.37 -10.41
CA ARG A 278 5.88 -15.76 -10.92
C ARG A 278 7.33 -16.07 -11.32
N GLN A 279 8.01 -15.12 -11.95
CA GLN A 279 9.43 -15.28 -12.31
C GLN A 279 10.32 -15.37 -11.07
N ALA A 280 10.08 -14.56 -10.05
CA ALA A 280 10.82 -14.59 -8.79
C ALA A 280 10.62 -15.88 -7.99
N LYS A 281 9.43 -16.52 -8.09
CA LYS A 281 9.15 -17.82 -7.46
C LYS A 281 9.76 -18.99 -8.23
N ALA A 282 10.05 -18.83 -9.52
CA ALA A 282 10.61 -19.86 -10.39
C ALA A 282 12.15 -19.85 -10.45
N ALA A 283 12.80 -18.80 -9.95
CA ALA A 283 14.26 -18.62 -9.88
C ALA A 283 14.82 -19.06 -8.52
#